data_5ecb853362cd92c765d6c46dd78ffaf3
#
_entry.id   5ecb853362cd92c765d6c46dd78ffaf3
#
_cell.length_a   1.000
_cell.length_b   1.000
_cell.length_c   1.000
_cell.angle_alpha   90.00
_cell.angle_beta   90.00
_cell.angle_gamma   90.00
#
_symmetry.space_group_name_H-M   'P 1'
#
loop_
_entity.id
_entity.type
_entity.pdbx_description
1 polymer ?
#
loop_
_entity_poly.entity_id
_entity_poly.type
_entity_poly.pdbx_seq_one_letter_code
_entity_poly.pdbx_strand_id
1 'polypeptide(L)'
;MNLRTLAFCLLAAAASASAAVDPVLLNLVMPDAKILSGIQVDQSVASPFGQYLLTQIQAGDAGFQQFILATGFDPRRDLNQVLAATNSDGTSTSPSVLALGRGTFVPSQILAAAIAQGGVITPYKGFNIIAPPAPAQASGPNTANTAVPNTAMVFLDGTTAAAGDIASVQGAIDRYQNPVTYSTPLGQKAQAVSITNQAWFATTTPLSVFLGGKLGGTGLNSVSQNNLLQSVLQASGGVNFGSNAVTVTGDAVTASGQNAQALCDVLKFLVSMIPSTDPKVASLAGSATFTVNGATAHLSLSLAEQQIEQLFMPQTGAKAKKARPAQLR
;
A
#
# COMPACT_ATOMS: atom_id res chain seq x y z
N MET A 1 18.69 6.15 47.07
CA MET A 1 18.03 5.76 45.80
C MET A 1 19.16 5.65 44.77
N ASN A 2 19.54 4.42 44.40
CA ASN A 2 20.79 4.14 43.69
C ASN A 2 20.71 4.48 42.20
N LEU A 3 21.71 5.18 41.69
CA LEU A 3 21.90 5.60 40.31
C LEU A 3 21.71 4.46 39.26
N ARG A 4 21.85 3.19 39.70
CA ARG A 4 21.65 1.98 38.90
C ARG A 4 20.18 1.67 38.63
N THR A 5 19.24 2.10 39.48
CA THR A 5 17.79 1.91 39.31
C THR A 5 17.20 2.94 38.36
N LEU A 6 17.82 4.12 38.22
CA LEU A 6 17.39 5.14 37.26
C LEU A 6 17.79 4.78 35.84
N ALA A 7 18.93 4.09 35.65
CA ALA A 7 19.38 3.67 34.33
C ALA A 7 18.56 2.52 33.75
N PHE A 8 17.93 1.70 34.56
CA PHE A 8 17.11 0.56 34.10
C PHE A 8 15.68 1.00 33.69
N CYS A 9 15.17 2.10 34.22
CA CYS A 9 13.87 2.66 33.82
C CYS A 9 13.93 3.46 32.51
N LEU A 10 15.12 3.91 32.05
CA LEU A 10 15.30 4.60 30.77
C LEU A 10 15.48 3.66 29.57
N LEU A 11 15.79 2.38 29.80
CA LEU A 11 15.94 1.40 28.71
C LEU A 11 14.64 0.65 28.35
N ALA A 12 13.56 0.83 29.11
CA ALA A 12 12.28 0.14 28.85
C ALA A 12 11.29 0.94 28.00
N ALA A 13 11.65 2.10 27.49
CA ALA A 13 10.80 2.98 26.66
C ALA A 13 11.31 3.11 25.21
N ALA A 14 12.01 2.11 24.70
CA ALA A 14 12.06 1.87 23.26
C ALA A 14 10.75 1.17 22.82
N ALA A 15 9.61 1.78 23.13
CA ALA A 15 8.40 1.56 22.36
C ALA A 15 8.81 1.89 20.93
N SER A 16 8.70 0.95 20.03
CA SER A 16 8.82 1.16 18.59
C SER A 16 7.83 2.28 18.26
N ALA A 17 8.29 3.53 18.27
CA ALA A 17 7.51 4.65 17.84
C ALA A 17 7.27 4.40 16.35
N SER A 18 6.09 3.87 16.04
CA SER A 18 5.63 3.80 14.66
C SER A 18 5.71 5.22 14.14
N ALA A 19 6.60 5.48 13.20
CA ALA A 19 6.81 6.83 12.72
C ALA A 19 5.58 7.22 11.89
N ALA A 20 4.92 8.33 12.27
CA ALA A 20 3.88 8.92 11.44
C ALA A 20 4.42 9.19 10.01
N VAL A 21 3.51 9.34 9.06
CA VAL A 21 3.90 9.72 7.70
C VAL A 21 4.80 10.98 7.73
N ASP A 22 5.91 10.93 6.98
CA ASP A 22 6.87 12.04 6.91
C ASP A 22 6.18 13.31 6.40
N PRO A 23 6.20 14.42 7.17
CA PRO A 23 5.59 15.67 6.77
C PRO A 23 6.14 16.23 5.44
N VAL A 24 7.41 15.95 5.11
CA VAL A 24 8.01 16.37 3.83
C VAL A 24 7.30 15.68 2.67
N LEU A 25 7.08 14.35 2.76
CA LEU A 25 6.35 13.63 1.73
C LEU A 25 4.89 14.10 1.67
N LEU A 26 4.26 14.30 2.82
CA LEU A 26 2.87 14.73 2.87
C LEU A 26 2.66 16.08 2.20
N ASN A 27 3.60 17.03 2.37
CA ASN A 27 3.55 18.35 1.74
C ASN A 27 3.76 18.33 0.21
N LEU A 28 4.26 17.21 -0.33
CA LEU A 28 4.42 17.00 -1.77
C LEU A 28 3.18 16.40 -2.42
N VAL A 29 2.17 15.97 -1.64
CA VAL A 29 0.92 15.40 -2.14
C VAL A 29 0.13 16.42 -2.94
N MET A 30 -0.50 15.98 -4.03
CA MET A 30 -1.38 16.83 -4.84
C MET A 30 -2.60 17.32 -4.01
N PRO A 31 -3.02 18.59 -4.13
CA PRO A 31 -4.08 19.17 -3.28
C PRO A 31 -5.44 18.49 -3.45
N ASP A 32 -5.71 17.94 -4.62
CA ASP A 32 -6.96 17.25 -4.99
C ASP A 32 -6.94 15.75 -4.71
N ALA A 33 -5.94 15.24 -4.00
CA ALA A 33 -5.86 13.83 -3.62
C ALA A 33 -7.13 13.37 -2.88
N LYS A 34 -7.60 12.17 -3.24
CA LYS A 34 -8.78 11.51 -2.67
C LYS A 34 -8.39 10.31 -1.83
N ILE A 35 -7.28 9.67 -2.17
CA ILE A 35 -6.73 8.51 -1.45
C ILE A 35 -5.26 8.76 -1.18
N LEU A 36 -4.86 8.44 0.03
CA LEU A 36 -3.46 8.29 0.43
C LEU A 36 -3.23 6.87 0.92
N SER A 37 -2.08 6.33 0.60
CA SER A 37 -1.59 5.07 1.19
C SER A 37 -0.09 5.17 1.42
N GLY A 38 0.39 4.50 2.45
CA GLY A 38 1.80 4.56 2.79
C GLY A 38 2.31 3.26 3.41
N ILE A 39 3.62 3.10 3.36
CA ILE A 39 4.33 2.02 4.02
C ILE A 39 5.62 2.54 4.63
N GLN A 40 5.86 2.19 5.90
CA GLN A 40 7.12 2.34 6.60
C GLN A 40 8.00 1.15 6.25
N VAL A 41 8.86 1.30 5.24
CA VAL A 41 9.63 0.19 4.66
C VAL A 41 10.62 -0.36 5.67
N ASP A 42 11.39 0.50 6.32
CA ASP A 42 12.39 0.14 7.31
C ASP A 42 11.80 -0.66 8.48
N GLN A 43 10.66 -0.21 9.02
CA GLN A 43 9.96 -0.91 10.11
C GLN A 43 9.30 -2.20 9.63
N SER A 44 8.72 -2.18 8.43
CA SER A 44 8.11 -3.38 7.83
C SER A 44 9.15 -4.47 7.60
N VAL A 45 10.30 -4.10 7.04
CA VAL A 45 11.44 -5.00 6.79
C VAL A 45 12.04 -5.51 8.09
N ALA A 46 12.07 -4.71 9.16
CA ALA A 46 12.60 -5.13 10.47
C ALA A 46 11.66 -6.12 11.20
N SER A 47 10.39 -6.22 10.80
CA SER A 47 9.45 -7.17 11.43
C SER A 47 9.70 -8.61 10.99
N PRO A 48 9.36 -9.63 11.82
CA PRO A 48 9.53 -11.03 11.45
C PRO A 48 8.76 -11.38 10.16
N PHE A 49 7.51 -10.93 10.03
CA PHE A 49 6.73 -11.16 8.82
C PHE A 49 7.30 -10.45 7.59
N GLY A 50 7.84 -9.23 7.75
CA GLY A 50 8.56 -8.54 6.68
C GLY A 50 9.79 -9.28 6.21
N GLN A 51 10.57 -9.85 7.13
CA GLN A 51 11.72 -10.71 6.80
C GLN A 51 11.27 -11.96 6.01
N TYR A 52 10.18 -12.60 6.44
CA TYR A 52 9.59 -13.72 5.69
C TYR A 52 9.23 -13.30 4.26
N LEU A 53 8.51 -12.17 4.08
CA LEU A 53 8.15 -11.68 2.74
C LEU A 53 9.39 -11.40 1.87
N LEU A 54 10.44 -10.82 2.44
CA LEU A 54 11.70 -10.58 1.73
C LEU A 54 12.32 -11.87 1.20
N THR A 55 12.29 -12.96 1.98
CA THR A 55 12.82 -14.25 1.51
C THR A 55 12.04 -14.78 0.32
N GLN A 56 10.72 -14.55 0.26
CA GLN A 56 9.89 -14.96 -0.87
C GLN A 56 10.18 -14.14 -2.13
N ILE A 57 10.41 -12.84 -1.99
CA ILE A 57 10.73 -11.94 -3.12
C ILE A 57 12.13 -12.21 -3.68
N GLN A 58 13.10 -12.52 -2.81
CA GLN A 58 14.48 -12.76 -3.23
C GLN A 58 14.66 -14.00 -4.11
N ALA A 59 13.77 -14.97 -3.98
CA ALA A 59 13.94 -16.29 -4.60
C ALA A 59 13.73 -16.31 -6.13
N GLY A 60 13.30 -15.24 -6.79
CA GLY A 60 12.77 -15.38 -8.14
C GLY A 60 13.00 -14.28 -9.17
N ASP A 61 13.53 -13.11 -8.85
CA ASP A 61 13.55 -12.01 -9.82
C ASP A 61 14.97 -11.58 -10.26
N ALA A 62 15.44 -12.16 -11.38
CA ALA A 62 16.71 -11.78 -12.01
C ALA A 62 16.71 -10.29 -12.45
N GLY A 63 15.55 -9.73 -12.80
CA GLY A 63 15.41 -8.33 -13.18
C GLY A 63 15.65 -7.39 -12.00
N PHE A 64 15.19 -7.78 -10.81
CA PHE A 64 15.43 -7.01 -9.59
C PHE A 64 16.92 -6.96 -9.22
N GLN A 65 17.64 -8.09 -9.35
CA GLN A 65 19.08 -8.12 -9.12
C GLN A 65 19.84 -7.26 -10.14
N GLN A 66 19.47 -7.31 -11.42
CA GLN A 66 20.05 -6.47 -12.45
C GLN A 66 19.79 -4.98 -12.19
N PHE A 67 18.59 -4.63 -11.70
CA PHE A 67 18.27 -3.26 -11.31
C PHE A 67 19.20 -2.77 -10.20
N ILE A 68 19.38 -3.55 -9.13
CA ILE A 68 20.29 -3.20 -8.03
C ILE A 68 21.72 -3.02 -8.54
N LEU A 69 22.21 -3.94 -9.37
CA LEU A 69 23.57 -3.86 -9.93
C LEU A 69 23.76 -2.62 -10.82
N ALA A 70 22.75 -2.28 -11.61
CA ALA A 70 22.83 -1.15 -12.53
C ALA A 70 22.73 0.21 -11.82
N THR A 71 21.93 0.30 -10.76
CA THR A 71 21.60 1.56 -10.10
C THR A 71 22.31 1.77 -8.76
N GLY A 72 22.84 0.70 -8.16
CA GLY A 72 23.34 0.70 -6.78
C GLY A 72 22.25 0.85 -5.72
N PHE A 73 20.99 0.99 -6.11
CA PHE A 73 19.85 1.22 -5.24
C PHE A 73 19.13 -0.10 -4.90
N ASP A 74 19.06 -0.40 -3.62
CA ASP A 74 18.29 -1.53 -3.10
C ASP A 74 17.10 -1.02 -2.27
N PRO A 75 15.87 -1.10 -2.77
CA PRO A 75 14.70 -0.61 -2.06
C PRO A 75 14.52 -1.17 -0.65
N ARG A 76 15.05 -2.38 -0.39
CA ARG A 76 14.95 -3.04 0.93
C ARG A 76 15.84 -2.41 1.98
N ARG A 77 16.92 -1.76 1.55
CA ARG A 77 17.93 -1.10 2.39
C ARG A 77 17.81 0.41 2.33
N ASP A 78 17.53 0.93 1.15
CA ASP A 78 17.69 2.35 0.84
C ASP A 78 16.38 3.15 0.91
N LEU A 79 15.20 2.47 0.98
CA LEU A 79 13.91 3.11 1.25
C LEU A 79 13.56 3.04 2.73
N ASN A 80 13.13 4.18 3.28
CA ASN A 80 12.57 4.28 4.63
C ASN A 80 11.04 4.30 4.59
N GLN A 81 10.47 5.11 3.70
CA GLN A 81 9.03 5.29 3.60
C GLN A 81 8.60 5.51 2.15
N VAL A 82 7.43 5.00 1.81
CA VAL A 82 6.72 5.33 0.57
C VAL A 82 5.35 5.88 0.90
N LEU A 83 4.96 6.95 0.22
CA LEU A 83 3.63 7.54 0.25
C LEU A 83 3.07 7.58 -1.17
N ALA A 84 1.93 6.99 -1.42
CA ALA A 84 1.22 7.07 -2.70
C ALA A 84 -0.05 7.91 -2.54
N ALA A 85 -0.33 8.73 -3.53
CA ALA A 85 -1.48 9.59 -3.62
C ALA A 85 -2.17 9.45 -4.97
N THR A 86 -3.50 9.51 -4.98
CA THR A 86 -4.27 9.58 -6.22
C THR A 86 -5.52 10.44 -6.04
N ASN A 87 -5.93 11.12 -7.09
CA ASN A 87 -7.19 11.85 -7.14
C ASN A 87 -8.34 11.02 -7.72
N SER A 88 -8.12 9.70 -7.89
CA SER A 88 -9.16 8.79 -8.37
C SER A 88 -10.40 8.87 -7.49
N ASP A 89 -11.53 9.12 -8.11
CA ASP A 89 -12.86 9.02 -7.51
C ASP A 89 -13.62 7.77 -7.98
N GLY A 90 -12.92 6.84 -8.65
CA GLY A 90 -13.49 5.62 -9.20
C GLY A 90 -14.24 5.79 -10.53
N THR A 91 -14.47 7.02 -10.98
CA THR A 91 -15.17 7.34 -12.23
C THR A 91 -14.23 7.87 -13.32
N SER A 92 -13.09 8.42 -12.90
CA SER A 92 -12.08 8.96 -13.81
C SER A 92 -11.42 7.85 -14.63
N THR A 93 -11.33 8.05 -15.94
CA THR A 93 -10.65 7.14 -16.88
C THR A 93 -9.12 7.28 -16.83
N SER A 94 -8.61 8.39 -16.33
CA SER A 94 -7.17 8.69 -16.23
C SER A 94 -6.89 9.47 -14.95
N PRO A 95 -6.96 8.81 -13.78
CA PRO A 95 -6.66 9.47 -12.52
C PRO A 95 -5.17 9.83 -12.44
N SER A 96 -4.87 10.95 -11.79
CA SER A 96 -3.49 11.30 -11.44
C SER A 96 -2.98 10.39 -10.33
N VAL A 97 -1.73 9.96 -10.46
CA VAL A 97 -1.04 9.12 -9.48
C VAL A 97 0.33 9.71 -9.16
N LEU A 98 0.65 9.79 -7.88
CA LEU A 98 1.94 10.24 -7.38
C LEU A 98 2.42 9.29 -6.29
N ALA A 99 3.60 8.72 -6.48
CA ALA A 99 4.34 7.99 -5.46
C ALA A 99 5.53 8.85 -4.99
N LEU A 100 5.70 8.96 -3.70
CA LEU A 100 6.75 9.72 -3.04
C LEU A 100 7.57 8.77 -2.19
N GLY A 101 8.89 8.85 -2.29
CA GLY A 101 9.81 8.00 -1.54
C GLY A 101 10.73 8.81 -0.64
N ARG A 102 10.90 8.34 0.59
CA ARG A 102 11.93 8.79 1.52
C ARG A 102 12.97 7.71 1.66
N GLY A 103 14.25 8.06 1.54
CA GLY A 103 15.30 7.05 1.59
C GLY A 103 16.69 7.64 1.39
N THR A 104 17.62 6.82 0.91
CA THR A 104 18.96 7.23 0.54
C THR A 104 19.17 6.96 -0.95
N PHE A 105 19.27 8.00 -1.73
CA PHE A 105 19.41 7.90 -3.19
C PHE A 105 20.77 8.41 -3.65
N VAL A 106 21.30 7.81 -4.72
CA VAL A 106 22.43 8.33 -5.49
C VAL A 106 21.90 8.73 -6.88
N PRO A 107 21.32 9.94 -7.03
CA PRO A 107 20.60 10.33 -8.24
C PRO A 107 21.44 10.20 -9.51
N SER A 108 22.75 10.48 -9.47
CA SER A 108 23.64 10.38 -10.61
C SER A 108 23.79 8.95 -11.15
N GLN A 109 23.83 7.95 -10.27
CA GLN A 109 23.94 6.55 -10.67
C GLN A 109 22.63 6.05 -11.31
N ILE A 110 21.49 6.39 -10.68
CA ILE A 110 20.19 5.99 -11.19
C ILE A 110 19.90 6.68 -12.53
N LEU A 111 20.27 7.96 -12.65
CA LEU A 111 20.15 8.70 -13.92
C LEU A 111 21.00 8.07 -15.02
N ALA A 112 22.27 7.72 -14.74
CA ALA A 112 23.14 7.07 -15.68
C ALA A 112 22.58 5.71 -16.14
N ALA A 113 22.07 4.90 -15.23
CA ALA A 113 21.42 3.63 -15.53
C ALA A 113 20.16 3.82 -16.40
N ALA A 114 19.34 4.82 -16.11
CA ALA A 114 18.14 5.15 -16.90
C ALA A 114 18.49 5.56 -18.32
N ILE A 115 19.50 6.41 -18.51
CA ILE A 115 20.00 6.82 -19.83
C ILE A 115 20.53 5.61 -20.62
N ALA A 116 21.30 4.73 -19.96
CA ALA A 116 21.84 3.53 -20.58
C ALA A 116 20.74 2.58 -21.09
N GLN A 117 19.55 2.63 -20.49
CA GLN A 117 18.36 1.87 -20.90
C GLN A 117 17.45 2.63 -21.88
N GLY A 118 17.91 3.78 -22.41
CA GLY A 118 17.15 4.58 -23.37
C GLY A 118 16.13 5.53 -22.72
N GLY A 119 16.20 5.74 -21.41
CA GLY A 119 15.37 6.71 -20.71
C GLY A 119 15.55 8.13 -21.21
N VAL A 120 14.47 8.89 -21.25
CA VAL A 120 14.45 10.29 -21.71
C VAL A 120 14.53 11.21 -20.50
N ILE A 121 15.46 12.19 -20.59
CA ILE A 121 15.63 13.18 -19.54
C ILE A 121 15.06 14.51 -20.00
N THR A 122 14.12 15.03 -19.22
CA THR A 122 13.50 16.36 -19.46
C THR A 122 13.79 17.29 -18.29
N PRO A 123 14.51 18.39 -18.50
CA PRO A 123 14.74 19.36 -17.45
C PRO A 123 13.46 20.14 -17.12
N TYR A 124 13.18 20.32 -15.83
CA TYR A 124 12.08 21.13 -15.35
C TYR A 124 12.48 21.85 -14.06
N LYS A 125 12.50 23.19 -14.08
CA LYS A 125 12.82 24.05 -12.94
C LYS A 125 14.08 23.65 -12.16
N GLY A 126 15.13 23.23 -12.88
CA GLY A 126 16.41 22.83 -12.29
C GLY A 126 16.49 21.36 -11.88
N PHE A 127 15.45 20.55 -12.07
CA PHE A 127 15.41 19.11 -11.84
C PHE A 127 15.40 18.33 -13.14
N ASN A 128 15.95 17.12 -13.13
CA ASN A 128 15.94 16.20 -14.25
C ASN A 128 14.80 15.20 -14.07
N ILE A 129 13.72 15.33 -14.83
CA ILE A 129 12.64 14.37 -14.89
C ILE A 129 13.07 13.22 -15.81
N ILE A 130 12.99 11.98 -15.31
CA ILE A 130 13.35 10.75 -16.00
C ILE A 130 12.05 10.09 -16.46
N ALA A 131 11.89 9.87 -17.76
CA ALA A 131 10.79 9.10 -18.33
C ALA A 131 11.32 7.82 -18.97
N PRO A 132 10.54 6.73 -19.02
CA PRO A 132 10.92 5.52 -19.75
C PRO A 132 11.08 5.83 -21.24
N PRO A 133 11.85 5.00 -21.99
CA PRO A 133 11.92 5.14 -23.44
C PRO A 133 10.52 5.02 -24.06
N ALA A 134 10.27 5.80 -25.10
CA ALA A 134 9.06 5.63 -25.88
C ALA A 134 8.97 4.17 -26.37
N PRO A 135 7.81 3.51 -26.27
CA PRO A 135 7.67 2.16 -26.79
C PRO A 135 8.04 2.18 -28.28
N ALA A 136 8.86 1.23 -28.71
CA ALA A 136 9.19 1.06 -30.12
C ALA A 136 7.86 0.97 -30.90
N GLN A 137 7.65 1.88 -31.85
CA GLN A 137 6.43 1.87 -32.66
C GLN A 137 6.37 0.52 -33.39
N ALA A 138 5.45 -0.34 -32.98
CA ALA A 138 5.14 -1.53 -33.74
C ALA A 138 4.56 -1.05 -35.07
N SER A 139 5.34 -1.15 -36.14
CA SER A 139 4.96 -0.79 -37.50
C SER A 139 3.98 -1.85 -38.01
N GLY A 140 2.68 -1.70 -37.74
CA GLY A 140 1.64 -2.58 -38.24
C GLY A 140 0.30 -1.85 -38.37
N PRO A 141 -0.52 -2.18 -39.39
CA PRO A 141 -1.75 -1.45 -39.67
C PRO A 141 -2.88 -1.62 -38.61
N ASN A 142 -2.64 -2.33 -37.52
CA ASN A 142 -3.61 -2.59 -36.42
C ASN A 142 -3.05 -2.27 -35.01
N THR A 143 -2.04 -1.43 -34.90
CA THR A 143 -1.60 -0.97 -33.58
C THR A 143 -2.56 0.09 -33.07
N ALA A 144 -3.55 -0.36 -32.29
CA ALA A 144 -4.24 0.53 -31.34
C ALA A 144 -3.18 1.24 -30.50
N ASN A 145 -3.26 2.58 -30.43
CA ASN A 145 -2.40 3.47 -29.67
C ASN A 145 -1.83 2.80 -28.40
N THR A 146 -0.58 2.31 -28.49
CA THR A 146 0.20 2.08 -27.28
C THR A 146 0.54 3.45 -26.74
N ALA A 147 -0.30 3.95 -25.85
CA ALA A 147 -0.06 5.22 -25.18
C ALA A 147 1.35 5.16 -24.57
N VAL A 148 2.19 6.13 -24.92
CA VAL A 148 3.48 6.34 -24.26
C VAL A 148 3.20 6.33 -22.75
N PRO A 149 3.89 5.52 -21.95
CA PRO A 149 3.69 5.55 -20.51
C PRO A 149 3.86 6.99 -20.04
N ASN A 150 2.77 7.61 -19.59
CA ASN A 150 2.80 8.99 -19.06
C ASN A 150 3.39 8.99 -17.64
N THR A 151 4.37 8.11 -17.40
CA THR A 151 5.03 7.93 -16.10
C THR A 151 6.43 8.53 -16.15
N ALA A 152 6.80 9.20 -15.09
CA ALA A 152 8.08 9.81 -14.92
C ALA A 152 8.52 9.70 -13.46
N MET A 153 9.81 9.94 -13.21
CA MET A 153 10.35 10.06 -11.85
C MET A 153 11.34 11.22 -11.77
N VAL A 154 11.53 11.72 -10.57
CA VAL A 154 12.51 12.76 -10.25
C VAL A 154 13.09 12.52 -8.86
N PHE A 155 14.36 12.84 -8.68
CA PHE A 155 14.98 13.00 -7.37
C PHE A 155 14.98 14.46 -7.01
N LEU A 156 14.29 14.82 -5.93
CA LEU A 156 14.22 16.19 -5.45
C LEU A 156 15.49 16.57 -4.66
N ASP A 157 16.04 15.58 -3.97
CA ASP A 157 17.34 15.61 -3.30
C ASP A 157 17.89 14.19 -3.12
N GLY A 158 18.96 14.02 -2.33
CA GLY A 158 19.55 12.70 -2.02
C GLY A 158 18.69 11.82 -1.11
N THR A 159 17.54 12.33 -0.61
CA THR A 159 16.68 11.64 0.34
C THR A 159 15.21 11.58 -0.08
N THR A 160 14.81 12.32 -1.11
CA THR A 160 13.41 12.47 -1.52
C THR A 160 13.27 12.23 -3.03
N ALA A 161 12.39 11.33 -3.41
CA ALA A 161 12.07 11.03 -4.80
C ALA A 161 10.55 11.11 -5.04
N ALA A 162 10.16 11.43 -6.26
CA ALA A 162 8.78 11.40 -6.71
C ALA A 162 8.67 10.65 -8.04
N ALA A 163 7.61 9.85 -8.19
CA ALA A 163 7.30 9.12 -9.42
C ALA A 163 5.79 9.12 -9.66
N GLY A 164 5.36 9.14 -10.92
CA GLY A 164 3.94 9.18 -11.25
C GLY A 164 3.70 9.68 -12.67
N ASP A 165 2.52 10.18 -12.94
CA ASP A 165 2.32 10.90 -14.20
C ASP A 165 3.12 12.22 -14.24
N ILE A 166 3.50 12.65 -15.43
CA ILE A 166 4.40 13.79 -15.62
C ILE A 166 3.88 15.07 -14.91
N ALA A 167 2.57 15.32 -14.98
CA ALA A 167 1.96 16.50 -14.37
C ALA A 167 2.03 16.43 -12.84
N SER A 168 1.81 15.26 -12.25
CA SER A 168 1.94 15.03 -10.81
C SER A 168 3.38 15.19 -10.33
N VAL A 169 4.36 14.71 -11.10
CA VAL A 169 5.79 14.86 -10.81
C VAL A 169 6.20 16.33 -10.88
N GLN A 170 5.77 17.07 -11.93
CA GLN A 170 6.02 18.51 -12.03
C GLN A 170 5.39 19.28 -10.87
N GLY A 171 4.15 18.94 -10.51
CA GLY A 171 3.49 19.53 -9.35
C GLY A 171 4.21 19.23 -8.03
N ALA A 172 4.83 18.06 -7.88
CA ALA A 172 5.66 17.74 -6.71
C ALA A 172 6.93 18.63 -6.66
N ILE A 173 7.59 18.85 -7.79
CA ILE A 173 8.72 19.79 -7.90
C ILE A 173 8.29 21.21 -7.47
N ASP A 174 7.12 21.66 -7.94
CA ASP A 174 6.61 23.00 -7.62
C ASP A 174 6.36 23.17 -6.12
N ARG A 175 5.78 22.14 -5.47
CA ARG A 175 5.55 22.12 -4.02
C ARG A 175 6.84 21.96 -3.22
N TYR A 176 7.84 21.27 -3.76
CA TYR A 176 9.15 21.16 -3.14
C TYR A 176 9.87 22.52 -3.09
N GLN A 177 9.79 23.32 -4.19
CA GLN A 177 10.37 24.66 -4.26
C GLN A 177 9.58 25.70 -3.47
N ASN A 178 8.26 25.52 -3.35
CA ASN A 178 7.36 26.42 -2.63
C ASN A 178 6.54 25.60 -1.61
N PRO A 179 7.13 25.21 -0.48
CA PRO A 179 6.50 24.32 0.48
C PRO A 179 5.21 24.91 1.07
N VAL A 180 4.14 24.14 1.03
CA VAL A 180 2.86 24.44 1.68
C VAL A 180 2.48 23.26 2.55
N THR A 181 2.09 23.52 3.79
CA THR A 181 1.64 22.46 4.70
C THR A 181 0.36 21.80 4.19
N TYR A 182 0.39 20.49 4.03
CA TYR A 182 -0.77 19.70 3.62
C TYR A 182 -1.71 19.47 4.81
N SER A 183 -2.55 20.45 5.13
CA SER A 183 -3.47 20.46 6.29
C SER A 183 -4.92 20.13 5.89
N THR A 184 -5.12 19.04 5.12
CA THR A 184 -6.45 18.60 4.70
C THR A 184 -7.02 17.55 5.66
N PRO A 185 -8.35 17.32 5.68
CA PRO A 185 -8.93 16.20 6.46
C PRO A 185 -8.33 14.84 6.08
N LEU A 186 -8.01 14.65 4.80
CA LEU A 186 -7.33 13.42 4.32
C LEU A 186 -5.92 13.29 4.91
N GLY A 187 -5.15 14.39 4.95
CA GLY A 187 -3.83 14.42 5.56
C GLY A 187 -3.84 14.12 7.05
N GLN A 188 -4.80 14.70 7.79
CA GLN A 188 -4.98 14.41 9.22
C GLN A 188 -5.33 12.94 9.47
N LYS A 189 -6.21 12.35 8.64
CA LYS A 189 -6.57 10.95 8.71
C LYS A 189 -5.37 10.04 8.39
N ALA A 190 -4.58 10.39 7.38
CA ALA A 190 -3.34 9.69 7.02
C ALA A 190 -2.32 9.72 8.17
N GLN A 191 -2.12 10.87 8.80
CA GLN A 191 -1.26 10.99 9.98
C GLN A 191 -1.75 10.10 11.13
N ALA A 192 -3.06 10.12 11.44
CA ALA A 192 -3.60 9.34 12.53
C ALA A 192 -3.44 7.82 12.30
N VAL A 193 -3.73 7.31 11.09
CA VAL A 193 -3.65 5.87 10.79
C VAL A 193 -2.21 5.39 10.68
N SER A 194 -1.28 6.24 10.23
CA SER A 194 0.13 5.88 10.07
C SER A 194 0.89 5.73 11.39
N ILE A 195 0.41 6.34 12.48
CA ILE A 195 1.04 6.24 13.80
C ILE A 195 1.03 4.80 14.33
N THR A 196 0.00 4.04 14.00
CA THR A 196 -0.22 2.69 14.55
C THR A 196 0.01 1.56 13.53
N ASN A 197 0.22 1.90 12.26
CA ASN A 197 0.31 0.92 11.19
C ASN A 197 1.53 1.19 10.31
N GLN A 198 2.32 0.17 10.02
CA GLN A 198 3.45 0.27 9.09
C GLN A 198 2.99 0.38 7.64
N ALA A 199 1.92 -0.34 7.27
CA ALA A 199 1.25 -0.15 5.98
C ALA A 199 -0.17 0.36 6.25
N TRP A 200 -0.62 1.38 5.51
CA TRP A 200 -1.90 2.03 5.78
C TRP A 200 -2.50 2.68 4.53
N PHE A 201 -3.78 2.95 4.60
CA PHE A 201 -4.49 3.80 3.64
C PHE A 201 -5.50 4.70 4.34
N ALA A 202 -5.86 5.80 3.69
CA ALA A 202 -6.90 6.72 4.09
C ALA A 202 -7.62 7.28 2.87
N THR A 203 -8.93 7.44 2.95
CA THR A 203 -9.74 8.11 1.93
C THR A 203 -10.87 8.92 2.57
N THR A 204 -11.17 10.06 1.97
CA THR A 204 -12.34 10.88 2.28
C THR A 204 -13.39 10.81 1.19
N THR A 205 -13.26 9.86 0.26
CA THR A 205 -14.23 9.59 -0.79
C THR A 205 -15.10 8.39 -0.38
N PRO A 206 -16.42 8.43 -0.60
CA PRO A 206 -17.30 7.32 -0.30
C PRO A 206 -16.85 6.01 -0.94
N LEU A 207 -16.84 4.91 -0.17
CA LEU A 207 -16.40 3.60 -0.67
C LEU A 207 -17.25 3.07 -1.83
N SER A 208 -18.51 3.47 -1.90
CA SER A 208 -19.41 3.11 -3.02
C SER A 208 -18.84 3.49 -4.38
N VAL A 209 -18.06 4.55 -4.43
CA VAL A 209 -17.45 5.05 -5.67
C VAL A 209 -16.38 4.08 -6.18
N PHE A 210 -15.56 3.50 -5.28
CA PHE A 210 -14.50 2.55 -5.65
C PHE A 210 -15.01 1.14 -5.92
N LEU A 211 -16.08 0.75 -5.24
CA LEU A 211 -16.65 -0.58 -5.31
C LEU A 211 -17.78 -0.69 -6.35
N GLY A 212 -18.22 0.45 -6.88
CA GLY A 212 -19.27 0.52 -7.89
C GLY A 212 -18.94 -0.33 -9.11
N GLY A 213 -19.77 -1.31 -9.41
CA GLY A 213 -19.63 -2.22 -10.54
C GLY A 213 -18.65 -3.39 -10.34
N LYS A 214 -17.75 -3.36 -9.37
CA LYS A 214 -16.79 -4.46 -9.11
C LYS A 214 -17.34 -5.57 -8.19
N LEU A 215 -18.45 -5.29 -7.50
CA LEU A 215 -19.11 -6.25 -6.61
C LEU A 215 -20.13 -7.15 -7.35
N GLY A 216 -20.33 -6.94 -8.64
CA GLY A 216 -21.36 -7.59 -9.46
C GLY A 216 -21.22 -9.11 -9.69
N GLY A 217 -20.28 -9.79 -9.06
CA GLY A 217 -20.12 -11.25 -9.14
C GLY A 217 -19.84 -11.87 -7.78
N THR A 218 -19.79 -11.07 -6.74
CA THR A 218 -19.57 -11.53 -5.36
C THR A 218 -20.91 -11.56 -4.62
N GLY A 219 -21.08 -12.42 -3.62
CA GLY A 219 -22.28 -12.46 -2.76
C GLY A 219 -22.57 -11.14 -2.02
N LEU A 220 -21.81 -10.08 -2.33
CA LEU A 220 -21.91 -8.72 -1.79
C LEU A 220 -22.94 -7.83 -2.52
N ASN A 221 -23.64 -8.34 -3.54
CA ASN A 221 -24.67 -7.59 -4.25
C ASN A 221 -25.77 -7.05 -3.32
N SER A 222 -26.12 -7.81 -2.28
CA SER A 222 -27.11 -7.38 -1.28
C SER A 222 -26.62 -6.19 -0.44
N VAL A 223 -25.31 -6.08 -0.18
CA VAL A 223 -24.68 -4.96 0.54
C VAL A 223 -24.69 -3.70 -0.32
N SER A 224 -24.46 -3.84 -1.60
CA SER A 224 -24.55 -2.75 -2.58
C SER A 224 -25.98 -2.26 -2.78
N GLN A 225 -26.96 -3.17 -2.79
CA GLN A 225 -28.38 -2.81 -2.96
C GLN A 225 -28.99 -2.07 -1.77
N ASN A 226 -28.44 -2.27 -0.56
CA ASN A 226 -28.96 -1.62 0.65
C ASN A 226 -28.38 -0.22 0.92
N ASN A 227 -27.71 0.40 -0.05
CA ASN A 227 -27.07 1.72 0.10
C ASN A 227 -26.07 1.84 1.28
N LEU A 228 -25.72 0.73 1.94
CA LEU A 228 -24.83 0.75 3.10
C LEU A 228 -23.43 1.26 2.73
N LEU A 229 -22.91 0.86 1.57
CA LEU A 229 -21.62 1.35 1.08
C LEU A 229 -21.66 2.83 0.71
N GLN A 230 -22.83 3.35 0.30
CA GLN A 230 -23.01 4.77 0.05
C GLN A 230 -23.04 5.59 1.34
N SER A 231 -23.41 4.95 2.46
CA SER A 231 -23.37 5.60 3.77
C SER A 231 -21.98 5.77 4.33
N VAL A 232 -20.97 5.06 3.80
CA VAL A 232 -19.55 5.18 4.21
C VAL A 232 -18.95 6.40 3.53
N LEU A 233 -18.78 7.46 4.31
CA LEU A 233 -18.28 8.75 3.83
C LEU A 233 -16.76 8.80 3.76
N GLN A 234 -16.08 8.08 4.66
CA GLN A 234 -14.63 8.03 4.77
C GLN A 234 -14.20 6.64 5.24
N ALA A 235 -13.02 6.22 4.83
CA ALA A 235 -12.42 5.01 5.33
C ALA A 235 -10.92 5.18 5.57
N SER A 236 -10.40 4.43 6.53
CA SER A 236 -8.97 4.27 6.76
C SER A 236 -8.71 2.89 7.32
N GLY A 237 -7.50 2.43 7.20
CA GLY A 237 -7.10 1.15 7.77
C GLY A 237 -5.63 0.91 7.56
N GLY A 238 -5.13 -0.13 8.18
CA GLY A 238 -3.72 -0.46 8.05
C GLY A 238 -3.37 -1.81 8.62
N VAL A 239 -2.10 -2.11 8.49
CA VAL A 239 -1.47 -3.34 8.97
C VAL A 239 -0.34 -2.98 9.91
N ASN A 240 -0.41 -3.52 11.11
CA ASN A 240 0.67 -3.46 12.07
C ASN A 240 1.41 -4.80 12.07
N PHE A 241 2.69 -4.77 11.76
CA PHE A 241 3.58 -5.93 11.77
C PHE A 241 4.24 -6.05 13.14
N GLY A 242 3.47 -6.54 14.13
CA GLY A 242 4.00 -6.76 15.48
C GLY A 242 5.00 -7.92 15.53
N SER A 243 5.66 -8.09 16.68
CA SER A 243 6.68 -9.14 16.88
C SER A 243 6.10 -10.57 16.99
N ASN A 244 4.81 -10.70 17.33
CA ASN A 244 4.17 -12.01 17.53
C ASN A 244 2.88 -12.17 16.71
N ALA A 245 2.36 -11.09 16.21
CA ALA A 245 1.12 -11.09 15.44
C ALA A 245 1.10 -9.93 14.45
N VAL A 246 0.44 -10.15 13.33
CA VAL A 246 0.08 -9.09 12.39
C VAL A 246 -1.37 -8.70 12.67
N THR A 247 -1.58 -7.41 12.88
CA THR A 247 -2.90 -6.86 13.14
C THR A 247 -3.33 -6.00 11.95
N VAL A 248 -4.50 -6.30 11.42
CA VAL A 248 -5.17 -5.51 10.38
C VAL A 248 -6.29 -4.75 11.03
N THR A 249 -6.34 -3.44 10.82
CA THR A 249 -7.41 -2.57 11.32
C THR A 249 -8.08 -1.83 10.18
N GLY A 250 -9.36 -1.50 10.36
CA GLY A 250 -10.11 -0.70 9.40
C GLY A 250 -11.20 0.09 10.09
N ASP A 251 -11.33 1.35 9.71
CA ASP A 251 -12.38 2.26 10.15
C ASP A 251 -13.20 2.73 8.96
N ALA A 252 -14.52 2.65 9.09
CA ALA A 252 -15.48 3.21 8.16
C ALA A 252 -16.36 4.24 8.87
N VAL A 253 -16.19 5.51 8.55
CA VAL A 253 -17.02 6.59 9.07
C VAL A 253 -18.26 6.68 8.20
N THR A 254 -19.41 6.49 8.82
CA THR A 254 -20.72 6.49 8.16
C THR A 254 -21.53 7.75 8.50
N ALA A 255 -22.66 7.93 7.82
CA ALA A 255 -23.52 9.07 8.05
C ALA A 255 -24.22 9.06 9.43
N SER A 256 -24.33 7.90 10.10
CA SER A 256 -24.97 7.75 11.41
C SER A 256 -24.51 6.50 12.16
N GLY A 257 -24.72 6.47 13.47
CA GLY A 257 -24.46 5.28 14.30
C GLY A 257 -25.29 4.05 13.86
N GLN A 258 -26.50 4.26 13.38
CA GLN A 258 -27.33 3.19 12.83
C GLN A 258 -26.70 2.57 11.57
N ASN A 259 -26.15 3.39 10.69
CA ASN A 259 -25.45 2.92 9.49
C ASN A 259 -24.17 2.17 9.87
N ALA A 260 -23.42 2.65 10.86
CA ALA A 260 -22.24 1.96 11.37
C ALA A 260 -22.60 0.58 11.96
N GLN A 261 -23.69 0.50 12.72
CA GLN A 261 -24.19 -0.77 13.26
C GLN A 261 -24.61 -1.72 12.15
N ALA A 262 -25.43 -1.24 11.19
CA ALA A 262 -25.86 -2.04 10.06
C ALA A 262 -24.67 -2.56 9.22
N LEU A 263 -23.64 -1.73 9.02
CA LEU A 263 -22.41 -2.15 8.33
C LEU A 263 -21.70 -3.27 9.10
N CYS A 264 -21.52 -3.12 10.42
CA CYS A 264 -20.91 -4.15 11.25
C CYS A 264 -21.69 -5.47 11.22
N ASP A 265 -23.03 -5.41 11.27
CA ASP A 265 -23.88 -6.60 11.27
C ASP A 265 -23.80 -7.35 9.94
N VAL A 266 -23.77 -6.62 8.82
CA VAL A 266 -23.54 -7.20 7.49
C VAL A 266 -22.16 -7.82 7.38
N LEU A 267 -21.11 -7.16 7.86
CA LEU A 267 -19.75 -7.71 7.83
C LEU A 267 -19.64 -8.98 8.70
N LYS A 268 -20.23 -9.00 9.89
CA LYS A 268 -20.33 -10.20 10.74
C LYS A 268 -21.04 -11.34 10.03
N PHE A 269 -22.16 -11.03 9.38
CA PHE A 269 -22.91 -12.01 8.61
C PHE A 269 -22.08 -12.59 7.45
N LEU A 270 -21.40 -11.74 6.68
CA LEU A 270 -20.53 -12.17 5.58
C LEU A 270 -19.40 -13.07 6.07
N VAL A 271 -18.76 -12.71 7.18
CA VAL A 271 -17.72 -13.54 7.80
C VAL A 271 -18.28 -14.89 8.24
N SER A 272 -19.50 -14.92 8.78
CA SER A 272 -20.15 -16.20 9.19
C SER A 272 -20.51 -17.12 8.02
N MET A 273 -20.65 -16.57 6.81
CA MET A 273 -20.92 -17.33 5.59
C MET A 273 -19.66 -17.93 4.96
N ILE A 274 -18.46 -17.57 5.43
CA ILE A 274 -17.21 -18.12 4.91
C ILE A 274 -17.17 -19.61 5.25
N PRO A 275 -17.04 -20.52 4.24
CA PRO A 275 -17.04 -21.95 4.50
C PRO A 275 -15.88 -22.34 5.43
N SER A 276 -16.20 -23.02 6.53
CA SER A 276 -15.23 -23.51 7.51
C SER A 276 -14.44 -24.74 7.06
N THR A 277 -14.55 -25.13 5.79
CA THR A 277 -13.87 -26.31 5.23
C THR A 277 -12.35 -26.13 5.11
N ASP A 278 -11.88 -24.89 5.03
CA ASP A 278 -10.45 -24.56 5.11
C ASP A 278 -10.12 -24.04 6.51
N PRO A 279 -9.34 -24.78 7.31
CA PRO A 279 -8.97 -24.36 8.68
C PRO A 279 -8.30 -22.99 8.75
N LYS A 280 -7.57 -22.59 7.68
CA LYS A 280 -6.88 -21.30 7.59
C LYS A 280 -7.90 -20.17 7.48
N VAL A 281 -8.90 -20.35 6.62
CA VAL A 281 -9.98 -19.37 6.41
C VAL A 281 -10.88 -19.29 7.64
N ALA A 282 -11.16 -20.42 8.28
CA ALA A 282 -11.93 -20.46 9.53
C ALA A 282 -11.22 -19.70 10.67
N SER A 283 -9.90 -19.84 10.77
CA SER A 283 -9.09 -19.10 11.75
C SER A 283 -9.12 -17.58 11.52
N LEU A 284 -9.02 -17.15 10.26
CA LEU A 284 -9.17 -15.74 9.87
C LEU A 284 -10.55 -15.19 10.28
N ALA A 285 -11.60 -15.89 9.92
CA ALA A 285 -12.96 -15.50 10.24
C ALA A 285 -13.19 -15.38 11.76
N GLY A 286 -12.64 -16.31 12.54
CA GLY A 286 -12.78 -16.36 13.99
C GLY A 286 -12.01 -15.25 14.74
N SER A 287 -10.98 -14.67 14.13
CA SER A 287 -10.17 -13.59 14.74
C SER A 287 -10.66 -12.19 14.38
N ALA A 288 -11.65 -12.07 13.48
CA ALA A 288 -12.22 -10.78 13.09
C ALA A 288 -13.19 -10.25 14.15
N THR A 289 -12.96 -9.03 14.61
CA THR A 289 -13.84 -8.31 15.53
C THR A 289 -14.41 -7.07 14.87
N PHE A 290 -15.68 -6.81 15.11
CA PHE A 290 -16.40 -5.65 14.57
C PHE A 290 -17.05 -4.90 15.72
N THR A 291 -16.71 -3.63 15.87
CA THR A 291 -17.25 -2.76 16.92
C THR A 291 -17.76 -1.45 16.34
N VAL A 292 -18.64 -0.78 17.05
CA VAL A 292 -19.18 0.52 16.64
C VAL A 292 -18.84 1.55 17.70
N ASN A 293 -18.34 2.71 17.24
CA ASN A 293 -18.11 3.87 18.08
C ASN A 293 -18.73 5.11 17.40
N GLY A 294 -19.87 5.56 17.93
CA GLY A 294 -20.64 6.62 17.29
C GLY A 294 -21.03 6.26 15.85
N ALA A 295 -20.62 7.06 14.89
CA ALA A 295 -20.86 6.81 13.46
C ALA A 295 -19.73 6.01 12.77
N THR A 296 -18.79 5.46 13.53
CA THR A 296 -17.66 4.70 12.98
C THR A 296 -17.83 3.20 13.24
N ALA A 297 -17.80 2.42 12.17
CA ALA A 297 -17.63 0.98 12.22
C ALA A 297 -16.14 0.66 12.22
N HIS A 298 -15.68 -0.11 13.20
CA HIS A 298 -14.31 -0.53 13.38
C HIS A 298 -14.18 -2.03 13.18
N LEU A 299 -13.22 -2.42 12.33
CA LEU A 299 -12.75 -3.80 12.12
C LEU A 299 -11.37 -3.96 12.74
N SER A 300 -11.16 -5.06 13.45
CA SER A 300 -9.83 -5.51 13.86
C SER A 300 -9.70 -7.02 13.63
N LEU A 301 -8.57 -7.41 13.04
CA LEU A 301 -8.20 -8.80 12.77
C LEU A 301 -6.77 -8.99 13.23
N SER A 302 -6.54 -9.89 14.18
CA SER A 302 -5.19 -10.19 14.68
C SER A 302 -4.88 -11.67 14.43
N LEU A 303 -3.78 -11.92 13.74
CA LEU A 303 -3.31 -13.25 13.37
C LEU A 303 -1.91 -13.47 13.89
N ALA A 304 -1.66 -14.64 14.50
CA ALA A 304 -0.31 -15.04 14.83
C ALA A 304 0.52 -15.11 13.52
N GLU A 305 1.79 -14.73 13.61
CA GLU A 305 2.71 -14.69 12.47
C GLU A 305 2.70 -16.01 11.68
N GLN A 306 2.80 -17.13 12.36
CA GLN A 306 2.77 -18.47 11.75
C GLN A 306 1.50 -18.74 10.94
N GLN A 307 0.35 -18.19 11.36
CA GLN A 307 -0.91 -18.35 10.61
C GLN A 307 -0.87 -17.56 9.30
N ILE A 308 -0.28 -16.37 9.33
CA ILE A 308 -0.13 -15.55 8.13
C ILE A 308 0.87 -16.18 7.16
N GLU A 309 2.03 -16.62 7.63
CA GLU A 309 3.01 -17.31 6.78
C GLU A 309 2.38 -18.50 6.05
N GLN A 310 1.57 -19.29 6.76
CA GLN A 310 0.86 -20.42 6.15
C GLN A 310 -0.13 -20.03 5.04
N LEU A 311 -0.69 -18.79 5.07
CA LEU A 311 -1.57 -18.29 4.01
C LEU A 311 -0.80 -17.99 2.73
N PHE A 312 0.45 -17.55 2.85
CA PHE A 312 1.32 -17.22 1.72
C PHE A 312 2.17 -18.40 1.23
N MET A 313 2.22 -19.51 1.98
CA MET A 313 2.89 -20.71 1.47
C MET A 313 2.19 -21.23 0.22
N PRO A 314 2.95 -21.46 -0.89
CA PRO A 314 2.38 -22.12 -2.06
C PRO A 314 1.72 -23.43 -1.64
N GLN A 315 0.46 -23.64 -1.97
CA GLN A 315 -0.16 -24.96 -1.80
C GLN A 315 0.57 -25.92 -2.74
N THR A 316 1.47 -26.71 -2.20
CA THR A 316 2.03 -27.86 -2.90
C THR A 316 0.90 -28.87 -3.06
N GLY A 317 0.09 -28.68 -4.11
CA GLY A 317 -0.95 -29.58 -4.50
C GLY A 317 -0.32 -30.92 -4.89
N ALA A 318 -0.32 -31.87 -3.97
CA ALA A 318 -0.07 -33.26 -4.26
C ALA A 318 -1.15 -33.76 -5.22
N LYS A 319 -0.98 -33.52 -6.52
CA LYS A 319 -1.60 -34.37 -7.53
C LYS A 319 -0.92 -35.73 -7.44
N ALA A 320 -1.39 -36.58 -6.53
CA ALA A 320 -1.10 -38.00 -6.58
C ALA A 320 -1.55 -38.50 -7.97
N LYS A 321 -0.57 -38.71 -8.86
CA LYS A 321 -0.79 -39.51 -10.08
C LYS A 321 -1.26 -40.89 -9.62
N LYS A 322 -2.56 -41.16 -9.75
CA LYS A 322 -3.07 -42.54 -9.72
C LYS A 322 -2.32 -43.31 -10.79
N ALA A 323 -1.36 -44.12 -10.35
CA ALA A 323 -0.74 -45.15 -11.20
C ALA A 323 -1.85 -46.10 -11.68
N ARG A 324 -2.07 -46.13 -12.97
CA ARG A 324 -2.90 -47.17 -13.62
C ARG A 324 -2.19 -48.51 -13.42
N PRO A 325 -2.87 -49.56 -12.94
CA PRO A 325 -2.27 -50.89 -12.92
C PRO A 325 -2.06 -51.35 -14.37
N ALA A 326 -0.85 -51.81 -14.66
CA ALA A 326 -0.53 -52.45 -15.91
C ALA A 326 -1.34 -53.75 -16.03
N GLN A 327 -2.20 -53.84 -17.05
CA GLN A 327 -2.79 -55.11 -17.45
C GLN A 327 -1.72 -55.90 -18.21
N LEU A 328 -1.34 -57.02 -17.60
CA LEU A 328 -0.60 -58.09 -18.27
C LEU A 328 -1.48 -58.73 -19.35
N ARG A 329 -0.96 -58.78 -20.56
CA ARG A 329 -1.24 -59.79 -21.57
C ARG A 329 0.06 -60.27 -22.17
#